data_4b06b0c433c070a9d38061857400e2ab
#
_entry.id   4b06b0c433c070a9d38061857400e2ab
#
_cell.length_a   1.000
_cell.length_b   1.000
_cell.length_c   1.000
_cell.angle_alpha   90.00
_cell.angle_beta   90.00
_cell.angle_gamma   90.00
#
_symmetry.space_group_name_H-M   'P 1'
#
loop_
_entity.id
_entity.type
_entity.pdbx_description
1 polymer ?
#
loop_
_entity_poly.entity_id
_entity_poly.type
_entity_poly.pdbx_seq_one_letter_code
_entity_poly.pdbx_strand_id
1 'polypeptide(L)'
;MNSIKGVLFWRNVDGEMEWFNRNSGNEVKYEGEIENGEPNGIGNISYHDGINYVGEWKNGKYNGQGTLTLPNGEKYEGEWKNGERHGQGIFSLSNGWKYFGEWKDGKQHGQGTYTWTNGDKYVGDYKDGKEHGQGTYTWTNGDKYVGEYKNGEQHGQGTFTSIDGGKYEGEWRDGLKNGQGRLIYDDGEKYEGEHKSGEFNGQGTYTWTNGQKYDGEFKDGEKWNGTV
;
A
#
# COMPACT_ATOMS: atom_id res chain seq x y z
N MET A 1 -26.67 14.40 26.77
CA MET A 1 -27.47 13.20 27.07
C MET A 1 -26.53 12.18 27.68
N ASN A 2 -26.93 11.40 28.66
CA ASN A 2 -26.04 10.45 29.33
C ASN A 2 -26.07 9.13 28.54
N SER A 3 -24.92 8.67 28.03
CA SER A 3 -24.78 7.30 27.50
C SER A 3 -24.99 6.31 28.65
N ILE A 4 -25.67 5.21 28.38
CA ILE A 4 -25.85 4.11 29.33
C ILE A 4 -25.08 2.89 28.82
N LYS A 5 -24.46 2.13 29.73
CA LYS A 5 -23.89 0.82 29.38
C LYS A 5 -24.99 -0.22 29.27
N GLY A 6 -24.96 -1.02 28.21
CA GLY A 6 -25.99 -2.03 27.97
C GLY A 6 -25.59 -3.05 26.90
N VAL A 7 -26.58 -3.85 26.53
CA VAL A 7 -26.47 -4.88 25.49
C VAL A 7 -27.54 -4.61 24.44
N LEU A 8 -27.12 -4.64 23.18
CA LEU A 8 -28.01 -4.61 22.02
C LEU A 8 -27.81 -5.84 21.16
N PHE A 9 -28.82 -6.17 20.37
CA PHE A 9 -28.80 -7.27 19.41
C PHE A 9 -29.06 -6.74 18.01
N TRP A 10 -28.21 -7.12 17.06
CA TRP A 10 -28.27 -6.72 15.66
C TRP A 10 -28.94 -7.82 14.84
N ARG A 11 -30.03 -7.51 14.20
CA ARG A 11 -30.80 -8.49 13.41
C ARG A 11 -31.44 -7.87 12.17
N ASN A 12 -31.75 -8.71 11.18
CA ASN A 12 -32.49 -8.32 10.00
C ASN A 12 -34.01 -8.29 10.29
N VAL A 13 -34.64 -7.18 9.92
CA VAL A 13 -36.10 -7.02 9.95
C VAL A 13 -36.51 -6.53 8.57
N ASP A 14 -37.25 -7.36 7.83
CA ASP A 14 -37.76 -7.05 6.49
C ASP A 14 -36.73 -6.55 5.48
N GLY A 15 -35.49 -7.06 5.59
CA GLY A 15 -34.37 -6.69 4.71
C GLY A 15 -33.47 -5.57 5.23
N GLU A 16 -33.83 -4.92 6.32
CA GLU A 16 -33.03 -3.91 7.00
C GLU A 16 -32.44 -4.43 8.31
N MET A 17 -31.24 -3.98 8.65
CA MET A 17 -30.58 -4.37 9.89
C MET A 17 -30.85 -3.33 10.99
N GLU A 18 -31.38 -3.79 12.13
CA GLU A 18 -31.78 -2.94 13.23
C GLU A 18 -31.21 -3.40 14.60
N TRP A 19 -31.13 -2.47 15.56
CA TRP A 19 -30.70 -2.73 16.92
C TRP A 19 -31.86 -2.97 17.85
N PHE A 20 -31.76 -4.02 18.69
CA PHE A 20 -32.81 -4.40 19.68
C PHE A 20 -32.21 -4.65 21.06
N ASN A 21 -32.97 -4.34 22.09
CA ASN A 21 -32.60 -4.56 23.50
C ASN A 21 -33.00 -5.95 24.05
N ARG A 22 -33.53 -6.85 23.21
CA ARG A 22 -33.93 -8.20 23.60
C ARG A 22 -33.39 -9.21 22.61
N ASN A 23 -32.83 -10.29 23.15
CA ASN A 23 -32.41 -11.44 22.38
C ASN A 23 -33.65 -12.26 21.95
N SER A 24 -33.80 -12.59 20.68
CA SER A 24 -34.84 -13.49 20.17
C SER A 24 -34.26 -14.77 19.58
N GLY A 25 -32.94 -15.02 19.68
CA GLY A 25 -32.29 -16.26 19.30
C GLY A 25 -30.92 -16.10 18.67
N ASN A 26 -30.83 -15.98 17.37
CA ASN A 26 -29.58 -16.05 16.63
C ASN A 26 -29.12 -14.67 16.12
N GLU A 27 -28.97 -13.73 17.02
CA GLU A 27 -28.54 -12.36 16.70
C GLU A 27 -27.10 -12.11 17.08
N VAL A 28 -26.52 -11.10 16.41
CA VAL A 28 -25.20 -10.58 16.73
C VAL A 28 -25.28 -9.69 17.97
N LYS A 29 -24.38 -9.89 18.94
CA LYS A 29 -24.42 -9.22 20.24
C LYS A 29 -23.43 -8.04 20.27
N TYR A 30 -23.95 -6.88 20.65
CA TYR A 30 -23.19 -5.70 21.06
C TYR A 30 -23.21 -5.53 22.58
N GLU A 31 -22.08 -5.16 23.16
CA GLU A 31 -21.93 -4.78 24.56
C GLU A 31 -21.16 -3.47 24.67
N GLY A 32 -21.77 -2.42 25.20
CA GLY A 32 -21.09 -1.13 25.29
C GLY A 32 -22.00 0.04 25.66
N GLU A 33 -21.57 1.22 25.28
CA GLU A 33 -22.31 2.46 25.49
C GLU A 33 -23.41 2.63 24.43
N ILE A 34 -24.57 3.05 24.87
CA ILE A 34 -25.79 3.15 24.08
C ILE A 34 -26.35 4.55 24.22
N GLU A 35 -26.74 5.18 23.14
CA GLU A 35 -27.50 6.40 23.07
C GLU A 35 -28.61 6.29 22.03
N ASN A 36 -29.83 6.71 22.37
CA ASN A 36 -30.99 6.64 21.46
C ASN A 36 -31.29 5.24 20.90
N GLY A 37 -30.95 4.16 21.63
CA GLY A 37 -31.16 2.78 21.18
C GLY A 37 -30.11 2.22 20.25
N GLU A 38 -29.03 2.93 19.98
CA GLU A 38 -27.95 2.54 19.10
C GLU A 38 -26.58 2.55 19.81
N PRO A 39 -25.59 1.76 19.36
CA PRO A 39 -24.20 1.88 19.80
C PRO A 39 -23.67 3.31 19.64
N ASN A 40 -23.16 3.90 20.74
CA ASN A 40 -22.62 5.25 20.73
C ASN A 40 -21.65 5.42 21.93
N GLY A 41 -20.38 5.62 21.69
CA GLY A 41 -19.29 5.58 22.68
C GLY A 41 -18.46 4.31 22.55
N ILE A 42 -17.93 3.76 23.64
CA ILE A 42 -17.07 2.57 23.63
C ILE A 42 -17.91 1.29 23.68
N GLY A 43 -17.61 0.35 22.79
CA GLY A 43 -18.29 -0.94 22.77
C GLY A 43 -17.60 -2.01 21.95
N ASN A 44 -18.15 -3.21 22.07
CA ASN A 44 -17.68 -4.44 21.44
C ASN A 44 -18.86 -5.12 20.74
N ILE A 45 -18.65 -5.57 19.51
CA ILE A 45 -19.58 -6.45 18.79
C ILE A 45 -18.86 -7.74 18.39
N SER A 46 -19.53 -8.88 18.61
CA SER A 46 -19.04 -10.18 18.20
C SER A 46 -20.06 -10.86 17.28
N TYR A 47 -19.63 -11.21 16.08
CA TYR A 47 -20.43 -11.89 15.08
C TYR A 47 -20.29 -13.41 15.21
N HIS A 48 -21.30 -14.16 14.78
CA HIS A 48 -21.32 -15.63 14.86
C HIS A 48 -20.25 -16.32 14.01
N ASP A 49 -19.80 -15.66 12.94
CA ASP A 49 -18.72 -16.13 12.06
C ASP A 49 -17.33 -15.84 12.66
N GLY A 50 -17.25 -15.27 13.87
CA GLY A 50 -16.01 -14.98 14.59
C GLY A 50 -15.40 -13.63 14.27
N ILE A 51 -16.05 -12.78 13.48
CA ILE A 51 -15.67 -11.37 13.33
C ILE A 51 -15.90 -10.66 14.66
N ASN A 52 -14.94 -9.84 15.09
CA ASN A 52 -15.03 -9.04 16.31
C ASN A 52 -14.55 -7.62 16.06
N TYR A 53 -15.32 -6.63 16.56
CA TYR A 53 -14.87 -5.23 16.62
C TYR A 53 -14.95 -4.72 18.05
N VAL A 54 -13.88 -4.08 18.48
CA VAL A 54 -13.78 -3.37 19.77
C VAL A 54 -13.31 -1.96 19.50
N GLY A 55 -14.08 -0.95 19.93
CA GLY A 55 -13.69 0.43 19.70
C GLY A 55 -14.81 1.43 19.94
N GLU A 56 -14.62 2.60 19.36
CA GLU A 56 -15.57 3.70 19.42
C GLU A 56 -16.68 3.53 18.38
N TRP A 57 -17.87 3.97 18.77
CA TRP A 57 -19.09 3.92 17.99
C TRP A 57 -19.77 5.28 17.93
N LYS A 58 -20.43 5.55 16.83
CA LYS A 58 -21.29 6.71 16.66
C LYS A 58 -22.48 6.37 15.76
N ASN A 59 -23.69 6.55 16.30
CA ASN A 59 -24.94 6.30 15.58
C ASN A 59 -24.93 4.90 14.93
N GLY A 60 -24.63 3.86 15.71
CA GLY A 60 -24.63 2.46 15.27
C GLY A 60 -23.48 2.05 14.35
N LYS A 61 -22.51 2.94 14.07
CA LYS A 61 -21.39 2.68 13.15
C LYS A 61 -20.04 2.78 13.86
N TYR A 62 -19.03 2.02 13.38
CA TYR A 62 -17.64 2.16 13.81
C TYR A 62 -17.18 3.60 13.55
N ASN A 63 -16.57 4.22 14.56
CA ASN A 63 -16.12 5.61 14.51
C ASN A 63 -14.99 5.82 15.51
N GLY A 64 -14.08 6.78 15.31
CA GLY A 64 -12.94 6.98 16.20
C GLY A 64 -11.97 5.82 16.19
N GLN A 65 -11.35 5.47 17.31
CA GLN A 65 -10.37 4.39 17.42
C GLN A 65 -11.05 3.03 17.59
N GLY A 66 -10.55 2.02 16.86
CA GLY A 66 -11.09 0.67 16.99
C GLY A 66 -10.26 -0.41 16.33
N THR A 67 -10.52 -1.65 16.78
CA THR A 67 -9.87 -2.87 16.28
C THR A 67 -10.92 -3.81 15.71
N LEU A 68 -10.79 -4.16 14.44
CA LEU A 68 -11.54 -5.22 13.78
C LEU A 68 -10.64 -6.44 13.61
N THR A 69 -11.10 -7.61 14.03
CA THR A 69 -10.42 -8.89 13.87
C THR A 69 -11.32 -9.86 13.13
N LEU A 70 -10.79 -10.54 12.11
CA LEU A 70 -11.49 -11.56 11.35
C LEU A 70 -11.02 -12.98 11.77
N PRO A 71 -11.82 -14.02 11.55
CA PRO A 71 -11.49 -15.40 11.93
C PRO A 71 -10.21 -15.95 11.29
N ASN A 72 -9.88 -15.49 10.09
CA ASN A 72 -8.65 -15.87 9.37
C ASN A 72 -7.38 -15.18 9.91
N GLY A 73 -7.51 -14.36 10.97
CA GLY A 73 -6.41 -13.61 11.58
C GLY A 73 -6.10 -12.27 10.92
N GLU A 74 -6.90 -11.85 9.96
CA GLU A 74 -6.85 -10.47 9.48
C GLU A 74 -7.24 -9.49 10.58
N LYS A 75 -6.48 -8.40 10.72
CA LYS A 75 -6.72 -7.40 11.75
C LYS A 75 -6.53 -5.99 11.17
N TYR A 76 -7.48 -5.11 11.48
CA TYR A 76 -7.29 -3.67 11.34
C TYR A 76 -7.35 -3.00 12.71
N GLU A 77 -6.42 -2.12 12.99
CA GLU A 77 -6.32 -1.32 14.21
C GLU A 77 -6.02 0.13 13.85
N GLY A 78 -6.94 1.04 14.14
CA GLY A 78 -6.80 2.44 13.76
C GLY A 78 -8.10 3.22 13.78
N GLU A 79 -8.09 4.30 13.03
CA GLU A 79 -9.21 5.23 12.95
C GLU A 79 -10.32 4.73 12.02
N TRP A 80 -11.53 4.99 12.41
CA TRP A 80 -12.76 4.67 11.71
C TRP A 80 -13.62 5.90 11.51
N LYS A 81 -14.35 5.98 10.42
CA LYS A 81 -15.33 7.02 10.15
C LYS A 81 -16.52 6.44 9.40
N ASN A 82 -17.70 6.52 10.03
CA ASN A 82 -18.96 6.02 9.46
C ASN A 82 -18.91 4.54 9.02
N GLY A 83 -18.14 3.68 9.72
CA GLY A 83 -17.99 2.26 9.40
C GLY A 83 -16.85 1.93 8.46
N GLU A 84 -16.11 2.92 7.94
CA GLU A 84 -14.99 2.74 7.03
C GLU A 84 -13.65 3.06 7.69
N ARG A 85 -12.58 2.36 7.31
CA ARG A 85 -11.21 2.67 7.72
C ARG A 85 -10.84 4.07 7.24
N HIS A 86 -10.31 4.90 8.17
CA HIS A 86 -10.00 6.30 7.92
C HIS A 86 -8.77 6.71 8.76
N GLY A 87 -8.17 7.89 8.49
CA GLY A 87 -7.04 8.41 9.28
C GLY A 87 -5.87 7.43 9.35
N GLN A 88 -5.22 7.33 10.50
CA GLN A 88 -4.08 6.42 10.70
C GLN A 88 -4.54 5.02 11.12
N GLY A 89 -3.90 3.99 10.53
CA GLY A 89 -4.23 2.61 10.90
C GLY A 89 -3.24 1.58 10.41
N ILE A 90 -3.30 0.41 11.07
CA ILE A 90 -2.53 -0.77 10.75
C ILE A 90 -3.49 -1.85 10.25
N PHE A 91 -3.24 -2.38 9.06
CA PHE A 91 -3.86 -3.60 8.58
C PHE A 91 -2.81 -4.70 8.49
N SER A 92 -3.12 -5.88 9.00
CA SER A 92 -2.19 -7.01 9.02
C SER A 92 -2.88 -8.33 8.74
N LEU A 93 -2.15 -9.25 8.10
CA LEU A 93 -2.53 -10.64 7.92
C LEU A 93 -1.69 -11.55 8.84
N SER A 94 -2.21 -12.73 9.15
CA SER A 94 -1.52 -13.75 9.96
C SER A 94 -0.22 -14.26 9.35
N ASN A 95 -0.06 -14.15 8.03
CA ASN A 95 1.14 -14.56 7.30
C ASN A 95 2.30 -13.54 7.34
N GLY A 96 2.14 -12.40 8.08
CA GLY A 96 3.17 -11.37 8.22
C GLY A 96 3.04 -10.18 7.26
N TRP A 97 2.11 -10.22 6.32
CA TRP A 97 1.79 -9.07 5.49
C TRP A 97 1.22 -7.93 6.34
N LYS A 98 1.67 -6.70 6.11
CA LYS A 98 1.28 -5.55 6.92
C LYS A 98 1.30 -4.25 6.12
N TYR A 99 0.29 -3.42 6.34
CA TYR A 99 0.26 -2.01 5.95
C TYR A 99 0.12 -1.15 7.21
N PHE A 100 0.91 -0.10 7.31
CA PHE A 100 0.80 0.96 8.31
C PHE A 100 0.78 2.31 7.59
N GLY A 101 -0.23 3.14 7.79
CA GLY A 101 -0.32 4.44 7.14
C GLY A 101 -1.71 5.03 7.15
N GLU A 102 -1.90 6.00 6.27
CA GLU A 102 -3.15 6.72 6.11
C GLU A 102 -4.21 5.92 5.34
N TRP A 103 -5.44 6.09 5.75
CA TRP A 103 -6.63 5.49 5.15
C TRP A 103 -7.66 6.56 4.83
N LYS A 104 -8.35 6.41 3.74
CA LYS A 104 -9.45 7.26 3.34
C LYS A 104 -10.54 6.43 2.67
N ASP A 105 -11.76 6.48 3.23
CA ASP A 105 -12.95 5.81 2.70
C ASP A 105 -12.65 4.32 2.38
N GLY A 106 -12.06 3.62 3.38
CA GLY A 106 -11.71 2.20 3.33
C GLY A 106 -10.45 1.83 2.54
N LYS A 107 -9.77 2.78 1.86
CA LYS A 107 -8.61 2.55 1.01
C LYS A 107 -7.34 3.17 1.59
N GLN A 108 -6.18 2.58 1.29
CA GLN A 108 -4.87 3.18 1.57
C GLN A 108 -4.76 4.52 0.82
N HIS A 109 -4.26 5.54 1.52
CA HIS A 109 -4.14 6.90 1.00
C HIS A 109 -2.97 7.62 1.70
N GLY A 110 -2.51 8.78 1.18
CA GLY A 110 -1.44 9.55 1.82
C GLY A 110 -0.16 8.75 2.03
N GLN A 111 0.50 8.95 3.15
CA GLN A 111 1.77 8.26 3.46
C GLN A 111 1.52 6.88 4.08
N GLY A 112 2.30 5.89 3.63
CA GLY A 112 2.19 4.54 4.17
C GLY A 112 3.46 3.70 4.01
N THR A 113 3.50 2.65 4.82
CA THR A 113 4.50 1.59 4.76
C THR A 113 3.80 0.27 4.53
N TYR A 114 4.18 -0.42 3.49
CA TYR A 114 3.76 -1.77 3.17
C TYR A 114 4.91 -2.75 3.36
N THR A 115 4.67 -3.86 4.03
CA THR A 115 5.64 -4.95 4.19
C THR A 115 5.02 -6.22 3.67
N TRP A 116 5.64 -6.84 2.67
CA TRP A 116 5.22 -8.12 2.10
C TRP A 116 5.67 -9.29 2.97
N THR A 117 5.07 -10.45 2.74
CA THR A 117 5.38 -11.69 3.46
C THR A 117 6.82 -12.18 3.26
N ASN A 118 7.42 -11.86 2.11
CA ASN A 118 8.83 -12.15 1.82
C ASN A 118 9.81 -11.16 2.48
N GLY A 119 9.30 -10.08 3.12
CA GLY A 119 10.09 -9.05 3.77
C GLY A 119 10.41 -7.84 2.90
N ASP A 120 10.02 -7.82 1.63
CA ASP A 120 10.08 -6.61 0.81
C ASP A 120 9.29 -5.47 1.46
N LYS A 121 9.69 -4.24 1.21
CA LYS A 121 9.09 -3.08 1.83
C LYS A 121 8.92 -1.92 0.86
N TYR A 122 7.73 -1.31 0.88
CA TYR A 122 7.48 -0.01 0.26
C TYR A 122 7.21 1.04 1.34
N VAL A 123 7.75 2.24 1.15
CA VAL A 123 7.47 3.43 1.96
C VAL A 123 7.23 4.59 1.01
N GLY A 124 6.06 5.19 1.04
CA GLY A 124 5.75 6.28 0.12
C GLY A 124 4.27 6.67 0.09
N ASP A 125 3.93 7.41 -0.94
CA ASP A 125 2.59 7.90 -1.18
C ASP A 125 1.66 6.80 -1.70
N TYR A 126 0.40 6.85 -1.27
CA TYR A 126 -0.71 6.03 -1.73
C TYR A 126 -1.86 6.89 -2.22
N LYS A 127 -2.53 6.42 -3.25
CA LYS A 127 -3.78 7.00 -3.75
C LYS A 127 -4.75 5.90 -4.14
N ASP A 128 -5.93 5.90 -3.50
CA ASP A 128 -7.04 4.97 -3.81
C ASP A 128 -6.62 3.49 -3.75
N GLY A 129 -5.72 3.14 -2.80
CA GLY A 129 -5.25 1.77 -2.56
C GLY A 129 -4.04 1.34 -3.38
N LYS A 130 -3.40 2.25 -4.13
CA LYS A 130 -2.22 1.96 -4.97
C LYS A 130 -1.07 2.90 -4.63
N GLU A 131 0.17 2.42 -4.80
CA GLU A 131 1.36 3.25 -4.74
C GLU A 131 1.26 4.38 -5.79
N HIS A 132 1.59 5.60 -5.36
CA HIS A 132 1.49 6.81 -6.18
C HIS A 132 2.51 7.84 -5.69
N GLY A 133 2.80 8.90 -6.48
CA GLY A 133 3.72 9.96 -6.03
C GLY A 133 5.11 9.46 -5.74
N GLN A 134 5.73 9.90 -4.67
CA GLN A 134 7.10 9.51 -4.30
C GLN A 134 7.11 8.27 -3.41
N GLY A 135 8.05 7.36 -3.70
CA GLY A 135 8.18 6.14 -2.90
C GLY A 135 9.56 5.51 -2.94
N THR A 136 9.80 4.69 -1.94
CA THR A 136 10.98 3.84 -1.83
C THR A 136 10.54 2.39 -1.72
N TYR A 137 10.98 1.56 -2.64
CA TYR A 137 10.86 0.10 -2.56
C TYR A 137 12.21 -0.50 -2.19
N THR A 138 12.22 -1.39 -1.22
CA THR A 138 13.41 -2.12 -0.80
C THR A 138 13.11 -3.60 -0.88
N TRP A 139 13.87 -4.32 -1.71
CA TRP A 139 13.80 -5.77 -1.82
C TRP A 139 14.62 -6.43 -0.70
N THR A 140 14.25 -7.64 -0.34
CA THR A 140 14.94 -8.42 0.70
C THR A 140 16.37 -8.77 0.36
N ASN A 141 16.71 -8.82 -0.94
CA ASN A 141 18.11 -9.00 -1.39
C ASN A 141 18.97 -7.75 -1.18
N GLY A 142 18.38 -6.60 -0.79
CA GLY A 142 19.06 -5.33 -0.56
C GLY A 142 18.98 -4.34 -1.72
N ASP A 143 18.40 -4.72 -2.86
CA ASP A 143 18.14 -3.79 -3.96
C ASP A 143 17.15 -2.71 -3.51
N LYS A 144 17.21 -1.56 -4.16
CA LYS A 144 16.38 -0.42 -3.80
C LYS A 144 15.96 0.40 -5.01
N TYR A 145 14.71 0.79 -5.04
CA TYR A 145 14.20 1.83 -5.93
C TYR A 145 13.75 3.04 -5.12
N VAL A 146 14.07 4.24 -5.58
CA VAL A 146 13.59 5.52 -5.05
C VAL A 146 13.13 6.37 -6.22
N GLY A 147 11.87 6.76 -6.24
CA GLY A 147 11.35 7.55 -7.34
C GLY A 147 9.83 7.68 -7.36
N GLU A 148 9.34 8.08 -8.51
CA GLU A 148 7.92 8.28 -8.74
C GLU A 148 7.19 6.95 -9.00
N TYR A 149 5.95 6.89 -8.54
CA TYR A 149 5.00 5.80 -8.77
C TYR A 149 3.70 6.34 -9.34
N LYS A 150 3.09 5.55 -10.19
CA LYS A 150 1.76 5.83 -10.74
C LYS A 150 0.95 4.55 -10.84
N ASN A 151 -0.18 4.50 -10.12
CA ASN A 151 -1.11 3.36 -10.11
C ASN A 151 -0.46 2.01 -9.73
N GLY A 152 0.57 2.01 -8.87
CA GLY A 152 1.27 0.82 -8.39
C GLY A 152 2.55 0.49 -9.16
N GLU A 153 2.92 1.27 -10.17
CA GLU A 153 4.10 1.01 -11.02
C GLU A 153 5.09 2.17 -10.97
N GLN A 154 6.39 1.86 -11.09
CA GLN A 154 7.46 2.84 -11.23
C GLN A 154 7.19 3.72 -12.46
N HIS A 155 7.28 5.03 -12.30
CA HIS A 155 6.96 6.01 -13.34
C HIS A 155 7.80 7.27 -13.14
N GLY A 156 7.84 8.18 -14.15
CA GLY A 156 8.56 9.46 -14.03
C GLY A 156 10.04 9.28 -13.75
N GLN A 157 10.59 10.06 -12.84
CA GLN A 157 12.01 10.00 -12.47
C GLN A 157 12.25 9.03 -11.31
N GLY A 158 13.30 8.20 -11.43
CA GLY A 158 13.64 7.26 -10.38
C GLY A 158 15.04 6.71 -10.45
N THR A 159 15.52 6.22 -9.31
CA THR A 159 16.82 5.60 -9.13
C THR A 159 16.63 4.17 -8.63
N PHE A 160 17.13 3.20 -9.38
CA PHE A 160 17.32 1.83 -8.93
C PHE A 160 18.79 1.63 -8.53
N THR A 161 19.04 0.97 -7.41
CA THR A 161 20.38 0.59 -6.94
C THR A 161 20.36 -0.88 -6.58
N SER A 162 21.24 -1.65 -7.20
CA SER A 162 21.49 -3.04 -6.85
C SER A 162 22.41 -3.13 -5.62
N ILE A 163 22.26 -4.18 -4.82
CA ILE A 163 23.16 -4.49 -3.72
C ILE A 163 24.60 -4.69 -4.19
N ASP A 164 24.80 -5.17 -5.42
CA ASP A 164 26.12 -5.41 -6.04
C ASP A 164 26.78 -4.12 -6.55
N GLY A 165 26.11 -2.97 -6.46
CA GLY A 165 26.64 -1.66 -6.83
C GLY A 165 26.16 -1.12 -8.18
N GLY A 166 25.45 -1.91 -8.96
CA GLY A 166 24.81 -1.47 -10.19
C GLY A 166 23.75 -0.38 -9.90
N LYS A 167 23.64 0.62 -10.78
CA LYS A 167 22.73 1.74 -10.58
C LYS A 167 22.10 2.22 -11.88
N TYR A 168 20.81 2.49 -11.85
CA TYR A 168 20.11 3.21 -12.92
C TYR A 168 19.48 4.49 -12.36
N GLU A 169 19.69 5.59 -13.04
CA GLU A 169 19.06 6.90 -12.77
C GLU A 169 18.42 7.40 -14.05
N GLY A 170 17.15 7.66 -14.07
CA GLY A 170 16.46 8.14 -15.27
C GLY A 170 14.96 7.99 -15.25
N GLU A 171 14.40 8.01 -16.45
CA GLU A 171 12.96 7.95 -16.66
C GLU A 171 12.45 6.50 -16.60
N TRP A 172 11.24 6.37 -16.05
CA TRP A 172 10.52 5.11 -15.91
C TRP A 172 9.10 5.26 -16.47
N ARG A 173 8.61 4.21 -17.07
CA ARG A 173 7.22 4.13 -17.51
C ARG A 173 6.71 2.71 -17.34
N ASP A 174 5.59 2.57 -16.59
CA ASP A 174 4.88 1.30 -16.40
C ASP A 174 5.85 0.18 -15.94
N GLY A 175 6.70 0.50 -14.93
CA GLY A 175 7.67 -0.40 -14.33
C GLY A 175 8.96 -0.62 -15.11
N LEU A 176 9.14 -0.01 -16.29
CA LEU A 176 10.28 -0.22 -17.17
C LEU A 176 11.10 1.06 -17.35
N LYS A 177 12.43 0.92 -17.51
CA LYS A 177 13.31 2.02 -17.94
C LYS A 177 12.82 2.55 -19.28
N ASN A 178 12.65 3.87 -19.41
CA ASN A 178 12.08 4.50 -20.60
C ASN A 178 12.56 5.95 -20.68
N GLY A 179 12.79 6.50 -21.89
CA GLY A 179 13.32 7.86 -22.02
C GLY A 179 14.80 7.96 -21.69
N GLN A 180 15.23 9.11 -21.19
CA GLN A 180 16.63 9.36 -20.87
C GLN A 180 17.03 8.73 -19.54
N GLY A 181 18.23 8.10 -19.52
CA GLY A 181 18.74 7.50 -18.30
C GLY A 181 20.22 7.17 -18.36
N ARG A 182 20.77 6.95 -17.15
CA ARG A 182 22.14 6.53 -16.93
C ARG A 182 22.16 5.21 -16.18
N LEU A 183 22.75 4.20 -16.80
CA LEU A 183 23.01 2.90 -16.19
C LEU A 183 24.51 2.79 -15.86
N ILE A 184 24.82 2.36 -14.67
CA ILE A 184 26.18 2.00 -14.21
C ILE A 184 26.10 0.53 -13.79
N TYR A 185 26.94 -0.30 -14.36
CA TYR A 185 27.07 -1.70 -13.99
C TYR A 185 27.98 -1.87 -12.76
N ASP A 186 27.92 -3.01 -12.11
CA ASP A 186 28.74 -3.36 -10.95
C ASP A 186 30.25 -3.39 -11.26
N ASP A 187 30.63 -3.74 -12.48
CA ASP A 187 32.02 -3.71 -12.99
C ASP A 187 32.52 -2.32 -13.39
N GLY A 188 31.63 -1.29 -13.34
CA GLY A 188 31.93 0.10 -13.66
C GLY A 188 31.68 0.51 -15.11
N GLU A 189 31.23 -0.40 -15.98
CA GLU A 189 30.74 -0.01 -17.30
C GLU A 189 29.53 0.90 -17.20
N LYS A 190 29.31 1.74 -18.22
CA LYS A 190 28.24 2.76 -18.18
C LYS A 190 27.53 2.88 -19.51
N TYR A 191 26.24 3.13 -19.44
CA TYR A 191 25.45 3.62 -20.55
C TYR A 191 24.75 4.91 -20.16
N GLU A 192 24.78 5.90 -21.02
CA GLU A 192 24.06 7.18 -20.90
C GLU A 192 23.30 7.42 -22.21
N GLY A 193 21.98 7.44 -22.19
CA GLY A 193 21.19 7.58 -23.41
C GLY A 193 19.73 7.20 -23.24
N GLU A 194 19.10 7.01 -24.40
CA GLU A 194 17.68 6.67 -24.46
C GLU A 194 17.43 5.19 -24.14
N HIS A 195 16.33 4.95 -23.44
CA HIS A 195 15.81 3.62 -23.15
C HIS A 195 14.39 3.49 -23.69
N LYS A 196 14.01 2.31 -24.10
CA LYS A 196 12.65 1.96 -24.50
C LYS A 196 12.31 0.55 -24.02
N SER A 197 11.24 0.46 -23.21
CA SER A 197 10.78 -0.83 -22.65
C SER A 197 11.88 -1.63 -21.94
N GLY A 198 12.81 -0.94 -21.23
CA GLY A 198 13.90 -1.54 -20.48
C GLY A 198 15.22 -1.64 -21.22
N GLU A 199 15.25 -1.55 -22.55
CA GLU A 199 16.41 -1.75 -23.40
C GLU A 199 17.02 -0.43 -23.90
N PHE A 200 18.31 -0.43 -24.26
CA PHE A 200 18.95 0.70 -24.91
C PHE A 200 18.32 0.95 -26.28
N ASN A 201 18.00 2.20 -26.56
CA ASN A 201 17.35 2.59 -27.81
C ASN A 201 17.72 4.03 -28.15
N GLY A 202 17.66 4.43 -29.43
CA GLY A 202 17.97 5.79 -29.84
C GLY A 202 19.45 6.16 -29.63
N GLN A 203 19.72 7.43 -29.33
CA GLN A 203 21.08 7.92 -29.15
C GLN A 203 21.60 7.64 -27.74
N GLY A 204 22.87 7.21 -27.68
CA GLY A 204 23.52 6.93 -26.39
C GLY A 204 25.03 6.74 -26.48
N THR A 205 25.66 6.82 -25.33
CA THR A 205 27.10 6.57 -25.13
C THR A 205 27.28 5.38 -24.20
N TYR A 206 27.98 4.37 -24.67
CA TYR A 206 28.45 3.25 -23.85
C TYR A 206 29.93 3.42 -23.54
N THR A 207 30.31 3.29 -22.29
CA THR A 207 31.70 3.39 -21.81
C THR A 207 32.11 2.09 -21.15
N TRP A 208 33.15 1.42 -21.71
CA TRP A 208 33.72 0.22 -21.12
C TRP A 208 34.65 0.51 -19.95
N THR A 209 34.95 -0.50 -19.15
CA THR A 209 35.89 -0.41 -18.02
C THR A 209 37.29 0.06 -18.40
N ASN A 210 37.75 -0.22 -19.63
CA ASN A 210 39.03 0.25 -20.16
C ASN A 210 39.01 1.72 -20.64
N GLY A 211 37.88 2.41 -20.50
CA GLY A 211 37.72 3.80 -20.90
C GLY A 211 37.35 4.04 -22.36
N GLN A 212 37.30 2.98 -23.17
CA GLN A 212 36.79 3.10 -24.55
C GLN A 212 35.33 3.51 -24.52
N LYS A 213 34.87 4.20 -25.57
CA LYS A 213 33.49 4.65 -25.71
C LYS A 213 32.94 4.28 -27.07
N TYR A 214 31.65 4.02 -27.09
CA TYR A 214 30.83 3.99 -28.29
C TYR A 214 29.80 5.08 -28.21
N ASP A 215 29.82 6.00 -29.16
CA ASP A 215 28.80 7.04 -29.35
C ASP A 215 28.01 6.74 -30.61
N GLY A 216 26.68 6.56 -30.47
CA GLY A 216 25.86 6.25 -31.62
C GLY A 216 24.46 5.79 -31.30
N GLU A 217 23.84 5.21 -32.29
CA GLU A 217 22.49 4.65 -32.20
C GLU A 217 22.50 3.28 -31.55
N PHE A 218 21.48 3.03 -30.73
CA PHE A 218 21.14 1.73 -30.17
C PHE A 218 19.74 1.32 -30.62
N LYS A 219 19.54 0.04 -30.82
CA LYS A 219 18.24 -0.53 -31.16
C LYS A 219 18.09 -1.89 -30.50
N ASP A 220 16.99 -2.03 -29.75
CA ASP A 220 16.64 -3.28 -29.06
C ASP A 220 17.80 -3.84 -28.21
N GLY A 221 18.49 -2.95 -27.48
CA GLY A 221 19.64 -3.25 -26.60
C GLY A 221 21.00 -3.32 -27.29
N GLU A 222 21.06 -3.36 -28.61
CA GLU A 222 22.29 -3.53 -29.38
C GLU A 222 22.78 -2.22 -30.03
N LYS A 223 24.10 -2.12 -30.25
CA LYS A 223 24.72 -1.04 -31.05
C LYS A 223 24.28 -1.16 -32.48
N TRP A 224 23.70 -0.11 -33.03
CA TRP A 224 23.12 -0.15 -34.36
C TRP A 224 23.95 0.64 -35.38
N ASN A 225 24.33 1.87 -35.08
CA ASN A 225 25.08 2.75 -35.96
C ASN A 225 25.84 3.78 -35.13
N GLY A 226 27.16 3.87 -35.29
CA GLY A 226 28.01 4.80 -34.53
C GLY A 226 29.50 4.54 -34.67
N THR A 227 30.29 5.27 -33.84
CA THR A 227 31.76 5.20 -33.80
C THR A 227 32.27 4.64 -32.48
N VAL A 228 33.37 3.93 -32.52
CA VAL A 228 34.10 3.39 -31.35
C VAL A 228 35.34 4.21 -31.11
#